data_d1c23aca51113b9bccef383c24babdf1
#
_entry.id   d1c23aca51113b9bccef383c24babdf1
#
_cell.length_a   1.000
_cell.length_b   1.000
_cell.length_c   1.000
_cell.angle_alpha   90.00
_cell.angle_beta   90.00
_cell.angle_gamma   90.00
#
_symmetry.space_group_name_H-M   'P 1'
#
loop_
_entity.id
_entity.type
_entity.pdbx_description
1 polymer ?
#
loop_
_entity_poly.entity_id
_entity_poly.type
_entity_poly.pdbx_seq_one_letter_code
_entity_poly.pdbx_strand_id
1 'polypeptide(L)'
;MTREVHEDSSVTQLASRAFRWSFFNTVASRLGPLFIGIALARLLGPEQFGVFAIATVTLMAVLSFNELGVSLAIIRWRDDPASIAPTTNTISVLSSALLTAAVVIGAPWISTALGDVQATPVVQVMALSIVINGLVATPAAILQREFMQKQRTIADQVKTWLGAGISLTLALFGWGAMSLAIGHLVASVVFAVMLLRWSPLPYRFGWNRAILGKLFRFGIPLALSSIVLCASGYADQMIVGSVLGAHALGLYVLAFNLASWPVSIFSHPLRAVAPAAFSALKDDPPRMSRNFSRVLALLSCVAVPVCLALSGAAEPVVGFVYGDAWQASADVLLWLAALAALRIWFELAYDYLVVIGKSGSVLVIQACSFAVSLPVMLLAVHPFGEAGVAAAQFAVSLAVVLPLYAISLHRSGVRISDSAKAVAIPVGTAILVWPAAWAFAQFIAIPFLAAAAAGLLAAAVIGALVYRLRDDVKALRLSGRAKGVT
;
A
#
# COMPACT_ATOMS: atom_id res chain seq x y z
N MET A 1 27.98 -36.99 -21.42
CA MET A 1 27.98 -36.69 -19.96
C MET A 1 28.73 -35.39 -19.58
N THR A 2 29.65 -34.87 -20.37
CA THR A 2 30.41 -33.62 -20.06
C THR A 2 29.82 -32.34 -20.62
N ARG A 3 28.81 -32.38 -21.52
CA ARG A 3 28.15 -31.21 -22.07
C ARG A 3 26.94 -30.70 -21.20
N GLU A 4 26.23 -31.60 -20.56
CA GLU A 4 25.07 -31.23 -19.70
C GLU A 4 25.48 -30.52 -18.39
N VAL A 5 26.68 -30.85 -17.85
CA VAL A 5 27.17 -30.22 -16.61
C VAL A 5 27.63 -28.77 -16.84
N HIS A 6 28.02 -28.41 -18.06
CA HIS A 6 28.40 -27.03 -18.40
C HIS A 6 27.21 -26.10 -18.71
N GLU A 7 26.11 -26.64 -19.26
CA GLU A 7 24.87 -25.85 -19.47
C GLU A 7 24.18 -25.55 -18.17
N ASP A 8 24.13 -26.48 -17.22
CA ASP A 8 23.46 -26.29 -15.93
C ASP A 8 24.19 -25.25 -15.06
N SER A 9 25.51 -25.16 -15.13
CA SER A 9 26.29 -24.13 -14.44
C SER A 9 26.08 -22.72 -15.03
N SER A 10 25.91 -22.61 -16.34
CA SER A 10 25.67 -21.34 -17.02
C SER A 10 24.24 -20.79 -16.74
N VAL A 11 23.24 -21.65 -16.72
CA VAL A 11 21.85 -21.28 -16.39
C VAL A 11 21.72 -20.84 -14.93
N THR A 12 22.38 -21.54 -14.01
CA THR A 12 22.39 -21.18 -12.59
C THR A 12 23.10 -19.84 -12.34
N GLN A 13 24.20 -19.56 -13.06
CA GLN A 13 24.90 -18.28 -12.99
C GLN A 13 24.08 -17.14 -13.59
N LEU A 14 23.43 -17.35 -14.72
CA LEU A 14 22.53 -16.38 -15.34
C LEU A 14 21.33 -16.08 -14.43
N ALA A 15 20.71 -17.10 -13.86
CA ALA A 15 19.61 -16.96 -12.91
C ALA A 15 20.04 -16.20 -11.64
N SER A 16 21.23 -16.50 -11.10
CA SER A 16 21.74 -15.80 -9.91
C SER A 16 22.10 -14.33 -10.20
N ARG A 17 22.59 -14.03 -11.41
CA ARG A 17 22.89 -12.67 -11.87
C ARG A 17 21.60 -11.89 -12.12
N ALA A 18 20.62 -12.51 -12.75
CA ALA A 18 19.30 -11.92 -12.95
C ALA A 18 18.59 -11.62 -11.62
N PHE A 19 18.66 -12.56 -10.66
CA PHE A 19 18.10 -12.37 -9.31
C PHE A 19 18.79 -11.23 -8.56
N ARG A 20 20.14 -11.17 -8.56
CA ARG A 20 20.88 -10.07 -7.91
C ARG A 20 20.54 -8.73 -8.53
N TRP A 21 20.45 -8.65 -9.86
CA TRP A 21 20.09 -7.43 -10.56
C TRP A 21 18.64 -7.02 -10.27
N SER A 22 17.71 -7.97 -10.29
CA SER A 22 16.30 -7.72 -9.93
C SER A 22 16.15 -7.27 -8.48
N PHE A 23 16.87 -7.91 -7.55
CA PHE A 23 16.89 -7.53 -6.14
C PHE A 23 17.46 -6.12 -5.95
N PHE A 24 18.62 -5.83 -6.54
CA PHE A 24 19.25 -4.51 -6.47
C PHE A 24 18.35 -3.42 -7.08
N ASN A 25 17.76 -3.71 -8.24
CA ASN A 25 16.83 -2.78 -8.89
C ASN A 25 15.57 -2.54 -8.02
N THR A 26 15.02 -3.57 -7.39
CA THR A 26 13.87 -3.44 -6.50
C THR A 26 14.22 -2.63 -5.24
N VAL A 27 15.38 -2.87 -4.66
CA VAL A 27 15.87 -2.13 -3.49
C VAL A 27 16.14 -0.66 -3.87
N ALA A 28 16.87 -0.41 -4.95
CA ALA A 28 17.18 0.94 -5.40
C ALA A 28 15.93 1.74 -5.77
N SER A 29 14.96 1.12 -6.44
CA SER A 29 13.71 1.77 -6.83
C SER A 29 12.80 2.12 -5.65
N ARG A 30 12.97 1.48 -4.50
CA ARG A 30 12.22 1.77 -3.29
C ARG A 30 12.97 2.71 -2.34
N LEU A 31 14.27 2.52 -2.17
CA LEU A 31 15.08 3.33 -1.25
C LEU A 31 15.24 4.78 -1.73
N GLY A 32 15.42 4.99 -3.03
CA GLY A 32 15.64 6.34 -3.56
C GLY A 32 14.47 7.30 -3.30
N PRO A 33 13.22 6.98 -3.72
CA PRO A 33 12.06 7.80 -3.40
C PRO A 33 11.85 8.02 -1.91
N LEU A 34 12.25 7.05 -1.10
CA LEU A 34 12.21 7.11 0.34
C LEU A 34 13.15 8.18 0.90
N PHE A 35 14.42 8.18 0.50
CA PHE A 35 15.36 9.21 0.94
C PHE A 35 14.94 10.60 0.49
N ILE A 36 14.42 10.73 -0.74
CA ILE A 36 13.88 11.98 -1.25
C ILE A 36 12.63 12.38 -0.45
N GLY A 37 11.74 11.45 -0.12
CA GLY A 37 10.58 11.69 0.73
C GLY A 37 10.94 12.19 2.12
N ILE A 38 11.98 11.62 2.74
CA ILE A 38 12.54 12.08 4.02
C ILE A 38 13.10 13.50 3.89
N ALA A 39 13.89 13.76 2.84
CA ALA A 39 14.45 15.09 2.60
C ALA A 39 13.34 16.13 2.38
N LEU A 40 12.31 15.80 1.60
CA LEU A 40 11.15 16.67 1.39
C LEU A 40 10.38 16.94 2.69
N ALA A 41 10.13 15.91 3.51
CA ALA A 41 9.46 16.07 4.79
C ALA A 41 10.26 17.02 5.72
N ARG A 42 11.59 16.84 5.79
CA ARG A 42 12.45 17.73 6.60
C ARG A 42 12.47 19.17 6.10
N LEU A 43 12.44 19.39 4.78
CA LEU A 43 12.47 20.73 4.18
C LEU A 43 11.14 21.46 4.33
N LEU A 44 10.03 20.75 4.17
CA LEU A 44 8.70 21.33 4.13
C LEU A 44 8.09 21.52 5.52
N GLY A 45 8.41 20.65 6.46
CA GLY A 45 7.77 20.60 7.77
C GLY A 45 6.32 20.08 7.74
N PRO A 46 5.71 19.88 8.93
CA PRO A 46 4.40 19.24 9.04
C PRO A 46 3.26 20.01 8.36
N GLU A 47 3.27 21.33 8.44
CA GLU A 47 2.20 22.18 7.89
C GLU A 47 2.13 22.09 6.36
N GLN A 48 3.25 22.34 5.66
CA GLN A 48 3.29 22.27 4.20
C GLN A 48 3.06 20.85 3.68
N PHE A 49 3.56 19.86 4.41
CA PHE A 49 3.32 18.45 4.09
C PHE A 49 1.84 18.08 4.30
N GLY A 50 1.18 18.65 5.31
CA GLY A 50 -0.25 18.49 5.56
C GLY A 50 -1.12 19.10 4.46
N VAL A 51 -0.77 20.30 3.99
CA VAL A 51 -1.40 20.93 2.81
C VAL A 51 -1.33 20.01 1.58
N PHE A 52 -0.16 19.42 1.33
CA PHE A 52 -0.02 18.43 0.26
C PHE A 52 -0.81 17.14 0.54
N ALA A 53 -0.91 16.72 1.79
CA ALA A 53 -1.70 15.53 2.18
C ALA A 53 -3.19 15.74 1.89
N ILE A 54 -3.76 16.93 2.15
CA ILE A 54 -5.13 17.29 1.76
C ILE A 54 -5.33 17.07 0.26
N ALA A 55 -4.42 17.60 -0.56
CA ALA A 55 -4.51 17.45 -2.01
C ALA A 55 -4.38 15.98 -2.46
N THR A 56 -3.53 15.20 -1.79
CA THR A 56 -3.34 13.77 -2.08
C THR A 56 -4.57 12.96 -1.70
N VAL A 57 -5.17 13.16 -0.53
CA VAL A 57 -6.40 12.49 -0.10
C VAL A 57 -7.54 12.81 -1.08
N THR A 58 -7.69 14.09 -1.45
CA THR A 58 -8.68 14.52 -2.45
C THR A 58 -8.45 13.81 -3.79
N LEU A 59 -7.21 13.79 -4.28
CA LEU A 59 -6.86 13.13 -5.54
C LEU A 59 -7.19 11.64 -5.51
N MET A 60 -6.81 10.92 -4.44
CA MET A 60 -7.07 9.49 -4.30
C MET A 60 -8.55 9.17 -4.25
N ALA A 61 -9.33 9.99 -3.52
CA ALA A 61 -10.78 9.88 -3.50
C ALA A 61 -11.38 10.00 -4.91
N VAL A 62 -10.97 11.01 -5.67
CA VAL A 62 -11.50 11.26 -7.02
C VAL A 62 -11.01 10.22 -8.03
N LEU A 63 -9.77 9.77 -7.95
CA LEU A 63 -9.25 8.71 -8.83
C LEU A 63 -10.01 7.39 -8.67
N SER A 64 -10.54 7.11 -7.48
CA SER A 64 -11.39 5.94 -7.26
C SER A 64 -12.70 5.98 -8.06
N PHE A 65 -13.21 7.18 -8.37
CA PHE A 65 -14.34 7.35 -9.29
C PHE A 65 -13.91 7.28 -10.77
N ASN A 66 -12.71 7.78 -11.07
CA ASN A 66 -12.26 7.95 -12.46
C ASN A 66 -12.03 6.63 -13.19
N GLU A 67 -11.72 5.57 -12.46
CA GLU A 67 -11.49 4.26 -13.09
C GLU A 67 -12.73 3.66 -13.77
N LEU A 68 -13.98 4.09 -13.47
CA LEU A 68 -15.26 3.63 -14.05
C LEU A 68 -15.22 2.21 -14.66
N GLY A 69 -14.27 1.38 -14.22
CA GLY A 69 -14.04 0.05 -14.73
C GLY A 69 -13.52 -0.04 -16.17
N VAL A 70 -13.14 1.07 -16.80
CA VAL A 70 -12.68 1.13 -18.19
C VAL A 70 -11.44 0.25 -18.39
N SER A 71 -10.45 0.37 -17.53
CA SER A 71 -9.23 -0.45 -17.58
C SER A 71 -9.55 -1.94 -17.48
N LEU A 72 -10.41 -2.33 -16.52
CA LEU A 72 -10.83 -3.71 -16.35
C LEU A 72 -11.73 -4.21 -17.48
N ALA A 73 -12.55 -3.34 -18.07
CA ALA A 73 -13.35 -3.69 -19.23
C ALA A 73 -12.47 -4.07 -20.41
N ILE A 74 -11.43 -3.30 -20.72
CA ILE A 74 -10.47 -3.59 -21.80
C ILE A 74 -9.74 -4.91 -21.55
N ILE A 75 -9.26 -5.15 -20.32
CA ILE A 75 -8.52 -6.38 -19.98
C ILE A 75 -9.41 -7.63 -20.12
N ARG A 76 -10.70 -7.53 -19.78
CA ARG A 76 -11.66 -8.64 -19.81
C ARG A 76 -12.40 -8.79 -21.14
N TRP A 77 -12.25 -7.84 -22.06
CA TRP A 77 -12.95 -7.89 -23.33
C TRP A 77 -12.55 -9.11 -24.16
N ARG A 78 -13.54 -9.88 -24.62
CA ARG A 78 -13.28 -11.13 -25.35
C ARG A 78 -12.87 -10.90 -26.80
N ASP A 79 -13.39 -9.83 -27.42
CA ASP A 79 -13.10 -9.46 -28.79
C ASP A 79 -11.82 -8.60 -28.89
N ASP A 80 -11.48 -8.17 -30.11
CA ASP A 80 -10.32 -7.29 -30.35
C ASP A 80 -10.44 -5.98 -29.55
N PRO A 81 -9.46 -5.63 -28.73
CA PRO A 81 -9.45 -4.38 -27.98
C PRO A 81 -9.47 -3.14 -28.87
N ALA A 82 -9.00 -3.23 -30.10
CA ALA A 82 -9.07 -2.13 -31.07
C ALA A 82 -10.50 -1.67 -31.35
N SER A 83 -11.50 -2.56 -31.21
CA SER A 83 -12.91 -2.25 -31.43
C SER A 83 -13.51 -1.33 -30.36
N ILE A 84 -13.03 -1.42 -29.11
CA ILE A 84 -13.56 -0.65 -27.99
C ILE A 84 -12.67 0.54 -27.59
N ALA A 85 -11.37 0.50 -27.91
CA ALA A 85 -10.39 1.50 -27.50
C ALA A 85 -10.81 2.95 -27.83
N PRO A 86 -11.35 3.26 -29.02
CA PRO A 86 -11.78 4.63 -29.31
C PRO A 86 -12.90 5.13 -28.39
N THR A 87 -13.89 4.28 -28.10
CA THR A 87 -15.00 4.63 -27.20
C THR A 87 -14.56 4.77 -25.76
N THR A 88 -13.67 3.87 -25.29
CA THR A 88 -13.10 3.94 -23.95
C THR A 88 -12.22 5.17 -23.76
N ASN A 89 -11.41 5.55 -24.76
CA ASN A 89 -10.65 6.80 -24.75
C ASN A 89 -11.56 8.01 -24.55
N THR A 90 -12.63 8.10 -25.34
CA THR A 90 -13.58 9.22 -25.26
C THR A 90 -14.21 9.31 -23.87
N ILE A 91 -14.70 8.18 -23.34
CA ILE A 91 -15.34 8.14 -22.02
C ILE A 91 -14.35 8.52 -20.92
N SER A 92 -13.15 7.91 -20.91
CA SER A 92 -12.15 8.17 -19.89
C SER A 92 -11.70 9.63 -19.88
N VAL A 93 -11.52 10.25 -21.05
CA VAL A 93 -11.13 11.65 -21.13
C VAL A 93 -12.28 12.58 -20.72
N LEU A 94 -13.49 12.33 -21.19
CA LEU A 94 -14.64 13.16 -20.83
C LEU A 94 -14.97 13.07 -19.33
N SER A 95 -15.00 11.86 -18.78
CA SER A 95 -15.26 11.67 -17.34
C SER A 95 -14.15 12.30 -16.48
N SER A 96 -12.89 12.11 -16.85
CA SER A 96 -11.77 12.71 -16.11
C SER A 96 -11.72 14.24 -16.25
N ALA A 97 -12.05 14.79 -17.41
CA ALA A 97 -12.14 16.23 -17.61
C ALA A 97 -13.28 16.84 -16.76
N LEU A 98 -14.45 16.18 -16.73
CA LEU A 98 -15.58 16.59 -15.90
C LEU A 98 -15.22 16.54 -14.41
N LEU A 99 -14.58 15.44 -13.97
CA LEU A 99 -14.12 15.31 -12.58
C LEU A 99 -13.05 16.35 -12.24
N THR A 100 -12.11 16.61 -13.13
CA THR A 100 -11.11 17.69 -12.96
C THR A 100 -11.78 19.04 -12.77
N ALA A 101 -12.73 19.39 -13.67
CA ALA A 101 -13.46 20.65 -13.56
C ALA A 101 -14.23 20.73 -12.24
N ALA A 102 -14.92 19.66 -11.84
CA ALA A 102 -15.64 19.60 -10.57
C ALA A 102 -14.69 19.80 -9.36
N VAL A 103 -13.52 19.16 -9.37
CA VAL A 103 -12.53 19.32 -8.28
C VAL A 103 -11.92 20.70 -8.29
N VAL A 104 -11.53 21.25 -9.44
CA VAL A 104 -10.93 22.61 -9.54
C VAL A 104 -11.91 23.66 -9.05
N ILE A 105 -13.18 23.57 -9.43
CA ILE A 105 -14.25 24.50 -8.96
C ILE A 105 -14.55 24.26 -7.48
N GLY A 106 -14.64 23.00 -7.06
CA GLY A 106 -14.92 22.60 -5.68
C GLY A 106 -13.75 22.71 -4.71
N ALA A 107 -12.51 22.97 -5.22
CA ALA A 107 -11.30 22.97 -4.41
C ALA A 107 -11.36 23.86 -3.16
N PRO A 108 -11.92 25.08 -3.18
CA PRO A 108 -12.02 25.89 -1.96
C PRO A 108 -12.87 25.22 -0.87
N TRP A 109 -14.00 24.64 -1.25
CA TRP A 109 -14.88 23.94 -0.29
C TRP A 109 -14.26 22.66 0.22
N ILE A 110 -13.62 21.87 -0.66
CA ILE A 110 -12.93 20.63 -0.30
C ILE A 110 -11.77 20.93 0.67
N SER A 111 -10.94 21.94 0.36
CA SER A 111 -9.81 22.32 1.18
C SER A 111 -10.24 22.83 2.55
N THR A 112 -11.28 23.67 2.62
CA THR A 112 -11.86 24.12 3.89
C THR A 112 -12.46 22.95 4.70
N ALA A 113 -13.16 22.04 4.05
CA ALA A 113 -13.73 20.86 4.70
C ALA A 113 -12.68 19.88 5.23
N LEU A 114 -11.50 19.85 4.61
CA LEU A 114 -10.35 19.04 5.04
C LEU A 114 -9.35 19.82 5.93
N GLY A 115 -9.75 21.01 6.42
CA GLY A 115 -9.09 21.70 7.50
C GLY A 115 -8.12 22.82 7.12
N ASP A 116 -7.91 23.12 5.83
CA ASP A 116 -7.05 24.26 5.43
C ASP A 116 -7.37 24.79 4.04
N VAL A 117 -7.88 26.02 3.98
CA VAL A 117 -8.16 26.72 2.71
C VAL A 117 -6.89 27.00 1.89
N GLN A 118 -5.72 27.07 2.51
CA GLN A 118 -4.44 27.29 1.82
C GLN A 118 -4.06 26.10 0.91
N ALA A 119 -4.68 24.92 1.12
CA ALA A 119 -4.51 23.77 0.24
C ALA A 119 -5.19 23.96 -1.13
N THR A 120 -6.07 24.95 -1.31
CA THR A 120 -6.85 25.15 -2.55
C THR A 120 -5.98 25.15 -3.81
N PRO A 121 -4.92 25.97 -3.95
CA PRO A 121 -4.11 25.98 -5.17
C PRO A 121 -3.36 24.67 -5.40
N VAL A 122 -2.96 23.98 -4.32
CA VAL A 122 -2.28 22.67 -4.40
C VAL A 122 -3.26 21.59 -4.90
N VAL A 123 -4.49 21.59 -4.38
CA VAL A 123 -5.59 20.70 -4.84
C VAL A 123 -5.89 20.96 -6.31
N GLN A 124 -5.99 22.22 -6.74
CA GLN A 124 -6.26 22.58 -8.14
C GLN A 124 -5.17 22.08 -9.09
N VAL A 125 -3.90 22.28 -8.74
CA VAL A 125 -2.77 21.79 -9.56
C VAL A 125 -2.76 20.27 -9.62
N MET A 126 -2.96 19.57 -8.50
CA MET A 126 -3.02 18.11 -8.47
C MET A 126 -4.23 17.56 -9.23
N ALA A 127 -5.36 18.26 -9.21
CA ALA A 127 -6.56 17.87 -9.96
C ALA A 127 -6.30 17.75 -11.47
N LEU A 128 -5.38 18.53 -12.05
CA LEU A 128 -5.01 18.41 -13.45
C LEU A 128 -4.44 17.03 -13.80
N SER A 129 -3.88 16.31 -12.82
CA SER A 129 -3.40 14.94 -13.04
C SER A 129 -4.54 13.94 -13.27
N ILE A 130 -5.78 14.27 -12.91
CA ILE A 130 -6.97 13.41 -13.14
C ILE A 130 -7.24 13.28 -14.65
N VAL A 131 -7.21 14.41 -15.39
CA VAL A 131 -7.35 14.39 -16.85
C VAL A 131 -6.21 13.60 -17.50
N ILE A 132 -4.98 13.77 -17.02
CA ILE A 132 -3.83 13.02 -17.52
C ILE A 132 -4.02 11.52 -17.29
N ASN A 133 -4.55 11.14 -16.12
CA ASN A 133 -4.86 9.74 -15.82
C ASN A 133 -5.94 9.17 -16.75
N GLY A 134 -6.98 9.96 -17.05
CA GLY A 134 -8.00 9.59 -18.04
C GLY A 134 -7.44 9.38 -19.45
N LEU A 135 -6.48 10.22 -19.88
CA LEU A 135 -5.79 10.07 -21.16
C LEU A 135 -5.03 8.75 -21.29
N VAL A 136 -4.43 8.27 -20.20
CA VAL A 136 -3.60 7.05 -20.22
C VAL A 136 -4.32 5.79 -19.77
N ALA A 137 -5.56 5.86 -19.31
CA ALA A 137 -6.31 4.71 -18.79
C ALA A 137 -6.39 3.55 -19.81
N THR A 138 -6.74 3.85 -21.05
CA THR A 138 -6.79 2.86 -22.15
C THR A 138 -5.39 2.35 -22.53
N PRO A 139 -4.39 3.19 -22.85
CA PRO A 139 -3.02 2.74 -23.13
C PRO A 139 -2.43 1.87 -22.02
N ALA A 140 -2.62 2.25 -20.77
CA ALA A 140 -2.14 1.48 -19.62
C ALA A 140 -2.78 0.08 -19.56
N ALA A 141 -4.09 -0.02 -19.81
CA ALA A 141 -4.83 -1.27 -19.84
C ALA A 141 -4.39 -2.18 -21.00
N ILE A 142 -4.13 -1.59 -22.18
CA ILE A 142 -3.63 -2.33 -23.35
C ILE A 142 -2.22 -2.88 -23.08
N LEU A 143 -1.29 -2.07 -22.55
CA LEU A 143 0.04 -2.52 -22.17
C LEU A 143 -0.01 -3.67 -21.14
N GLN A 144 -0.96 -3.63 -20.21
CA GLN A 144 -1.17 -4.70 -19.25
C GLN A 144 -1.72 -5.97 -19.92
N ARG A 145 -2.69 -5.85 -20.83
CA ARG A 145 -3.29 -6.96 -21.59
C ARG A 145 -2.26 -7.66 -22.46
N GLU A 146 -1.39 -6.89 -23.12
CA GLU A 146 -0.33 -7.39 -24.01
C GLU A 146 0.94 -7.82 -23.25
N PHE A 147 0.88 -7.93 -21.92
CA PHE A 147 2.02 -8.33 -21.07
C PHE A 147 3.27 -7.46 -21.23
N MET A 148 3.12 -6.21 -21.66
CA MET A 148 4.22 -5.26 -21.81
C MET A 148 4.68 -4.64 -20.46
N GLN A 149 4.90 -5.49 -19.47
CA GLN A 149 5.22 -5.07 -18.10
C GLN A 149 6.54 -4.30 -18.01
N LYS A 150 7.52 -4.61 -18.87
CA LYS A 150 8.80 -3.89 -18.91
C LYS A 150 8.61 -2.41 -19.18
N GLN A 151 7.84 -2.07 -20.20
CA GLN A 151 7.56 -0.68 -20.59
C GLN A 151 6.82 0.05 -19.47
N ARG A 152 5.80 -0.58 -18.90
CA ARG A 152 5.06 -0.04 -17.78
C ARG A 152 5.96 0.23 -16.56
N THR A 153 6.80 -0.74 -16.17
CA THR A 153 7.74 -0.58 -15.06
C THR A 153 8.71 0.58 -15.30
N ILE A 154 9.25 0.71 -16.51
CA ILE A 154 10.15 1.83 -16.84
C ILE A 154 9.40 3.17 -16.71
N ALA A 155 8.18 3.27 -17.23
CA ALA A 155 7.37 4.49 -17.11
C ALA A 155 7.07 4.85 -15.65
N ASP A 156 6.71 3.85 -14.82
CA ASP A 156 6.46 4.03 -13.39
C ASP A 156 7.72 4.51 -12.65
N GLN A 157 8.89 3.94 -12.98
CA GLN A 157 10.18 4.36 -12.40
C GLN A 157 10.53 5.80 -12.80
N VAL A 158 10.40 6.13 -14.09
CA VAL A 158 10.65 7.50 -14.58
C VAL A 158 9.71 8.50 -13.89
N LYS A 159 8.41 8.18 -13.79
CA LYS A 159 7.44 9.01 -13.06
C LYS A 159 7.89 9.25 -11.61
N THR A 160 8.29 8.19 -10.92
CA THR A 160 8.66 8.26 -9.51
C THR A 160 9.92 9.10 -9.29
N TRP A 161 10.99 8.83 -10.03
CA TRP A 161 12.26 9.53 -9.88
C TRP A 161 12.20 10.98 -10.36
N LEU A 162 11.54 11.21 -11.48
CA LEU A 162 11.37 12.55 -12.04
C LEU A 162 10.52 13.42 -11.10
N GLY A 163 9.39 12.87 -10.62
CA GLY A 163 8.53 13.57 -9.67
C GLY A 163 9.27 13.93 -8.39
N ALA A 164 9.97 12.97 -7.80
CA ALA A 164 10.76 13.18 -6.60
C ALA A 164 11.87 14.22 -6.81
N GLY A 165 12.60 14.16 -7.94
CA GLY A 165 13.67 15.11 -8.26
C GLY A 165 13.15 16.52 -8.46
N ILE A 166 12.06 16.71 -9.22
CA ILE A 166 11.44 18.04 -9.42
C ILE A 166 10.91 18.57 -8.09
N SER A 167 10.22 17.75 -7.30
CA SER A 167 9.70 18.15 -6.01
C SER A 167 10.81 18.63 -5.08
N LEU A 168 11.92 17.89 -5.00
CA LEU A 168 13.06 18.27 -4.18
C LEU A 168 13.69 19.60 -4.65
N THR A 169 13.89 19.73 -5.95
CA THR A 169 14.45 20.97 -6.53
C THR A 169 13.58 22.18 -6.21
N LEU A 170 12.27 22.09 -6.45
CA LEU A 170 11.35 23.20 -6.16
C LEU A 170 11.20 23.46 -4.66
N ALA A 171 11.27 22.43 -3.80
CA ALA A 171 11.27 22.60 -2.35
C ALA A 171 12.50 23.40 -1.86
N LEU A 172 13.69 23.14 -2.43
CA LEU A 172 14.90 23.91 -2.15
C LEU A 172 14.78 25.39 -2.55
N PHE A 173 13.96 25.71 -3.56
CA PHE A 173 13.63 27.10 -3.93
C PHE A 173 12.49 27.71 -3.10
N GLY A 174 11.99 27.02 -2.07
CA GLY A 174 10.99 27.56 -1.15
C GLY A 174 9.53 27.51 -1.65
N TRP A 175 9.21 26.66 -2.62
CA TRP A 175 7.84 26.55 -3.17
C TRP A 175 6.86 25.81 -2.25
N GLY A 176 7.27 25.38 -1.06
CA GLY A 176 6.41 24.72 -0.07
C GLY A 176 5.68 23.50 -0.64
N ALA A 177 4.43 23.30 -0.27
CA ALA A 177 3.58 22.21 -0.73
C ALA A 177 3.39 22.15 -2.25
N MET A 178 3.46 23.32 -2.93
CA MET A 178 3.34 23.41 -4.38
C MET A 178 4.46 22.65 -5.11
N SER A 179 5.64 22.51 -4.49
CA SER A 179 6.76 21.74 -5.05
C SER A 179 6.38 20.28 -5.31
N LEU A 180 5.65 19.67 -4.39
CA LEU A 180 5.17 18.29 -4.50
C LEU A 180 4.06 18.17 -5.56
N ALA A 181 3.14 19.12 -5.62
CA ALA A 181 2.05 19.13 -6.59
C ALA A 181 2.56 19.27 -8.03
N ILE A 182 3.49 20.20 -8.27
CA ILE A 182 4.10 20.42 -9.59
C ILE A 182 4.95 19.20 -9.98
N GLY A 183 5.77 18.66 -9.05
CA GLY A 183 6.54 17.46 -9.29
C GLY A 183 5.68 16.28 -9.70
N HIS A 184 4.56 16.07 -9.00
CA HIS A 184 3.58 15.04 -9.34
C HIS A 184 2.93 15.26 -10.72
N LEU A 185 2.53 16.50 -11.02
CA LEU A 185 1.88 16.85 -12.29
C LEU A 185 2.83 16.64 -13.48
N VAL A 186 4.06 17.19 -13.42
CA VAL A 186 5.06 17.07 -14.50
C VAL A 186 5.43 15.60 -14.70
N ALA A 187 5.65 14.85 -13.64
CA ALA A 187 5.92 13.42 -13.71
C ALA A 187 4.76 12.64 -14.35
N SER A 188 3.50 13.04 -14.05
CA SER A 188 2.32 12.43 -14.65
C SER A 188 2.19 12.74 -16.15
N VAL A 189 2.58 13.93 -16.60
CA VAL A 189 2.66 14.29 -18.03
C VAL A 189 3.69 13.42 -18.75
N VAL A 190 4.91 13.31 -18.21
CA VAL A 190 5.96 12.48 -18.82
C VAL A 190 5.54 11.01 -18.86
N PHE A 191 4.95 10.50 -17.80
CA PHE A 191 4.37 9.15 -17.75
C PHE A 191 3.33 8.95 -18.87
N ALA A 192 2.44 9.92 -19.05
CA ALA A 192 1.43 9.86 -20.09
C ALA A 192 2.05 9.81 -21.50
N VAL A 193 3.03 10.66 -21.77
CA VAL A 193 3.74 10.66 -23.06
C VAL A 193 4.40 9.31 -23.31
N MET A 194 5.04 8.70 -22.31
CA MET A 194 5.68 7.39 -22.43
C MET A 194 4.66 6.30 -22.76
N LEU A 195 3.54 6.24 -22.03
CA LEU A 195 2.50 5.23 -22.26
C LEU A 195 1.83 5.39 -23.62
N LEU A 196 1.54 6.61 -24.03
CA LEU A 196 0.97 6.89 -25.35
C LEU A 196 1.94 6.49 -26.47
N ARG A 197 3.25 6.72 -26.29
CA ARG A 197 4.29 6.38 -27.29
C ARG A 197 4.52 4.87 -27.42
N TRP A 198 4.31 4.12 -26.34
CA TRP A 198 4.52 2.67 -26.34
C TRP A 198 3.24 1.87 -26.54
N SER A 199 2.09 2.54 -26.57
CA SER A 199 0.82 1.86 -26.84
C SER A 199 0.83 1.23 -28.22
N PRO A 200 0.54 -0.07 -28.36
CA PRO A 200 0.49 -0.73 -29.67
C PRO A 200 -0.69 -0.30 -30.53
N LEU A 201 -1.74 0.26 -29.92
CA LEU A 201 -2.89 0.76 -30.63
C LEU A 201 -2.82 2.29 -30.83
N PRO A 202 -3.24 2.80 -32.00
CA PRO A 202 -3.29 4.23 -32.23
C PRO A 202 -4.33 4.88 -31.29
N TYR A 203 -3.96 6.03 -30.72
CA TYR A 203 -4.86 6.79 -29.87
C TYR A 203 -5.90 7.50 -30.73
N ARG A 204 -7.14 7.05 -30.67
CA ARG A 204 -8.26 7.60 -31.43
C ARG A 204 -9.45 7.81 -30.51
N PHE A 205 -10.26 8.82 -30.82
CA PHE A 205 -11.56 9.03 -30.21
C PHE A 205 -12.65 8.41 -31.10
N GLY A 206 -13.68 7.88 -30.44
CA GLY A 206 -14.83 7.30 -31.16
C GLY A 206 -16.02 7.18 -30.23
N TRP A 207 -17.20 6.95 -30.82
CA TRP A 207 -18.42 6.85 -30.04
C TRP A 207 -19.29 5.71 -30.59
N ASN A 208 -19.46 4.66 -29.78
CA ASN A 208 -20.31 3.53 -30.08
C ASN A 208 -21.32 3.30 -28.96
N ARG A 209 -22.60 3.57 -29.22
CA ARG A 209 -23.68 3.47 -28.22
C ARG A 209 -23.85 2.07 -27.65
N ALA A 210 -23.65 1.02 -28.45
CA ALA A 210 -23.78 -0.36 -27.98
C ALA A 210 -22.67 -0.74 -26.97
N ILE A 211 -21.44 -0.25 -27.21
CA ILE A 211 -20.30 -0.42 -26.30
C ILE A 211 -20.51 0.41 -25.05
N LEU A 212 -20.99 1.65 -25.19
CA LEU A 212 -21.26 2.57 -24.10
C LEU A 212 -22.18 1.94 -23.02
N GLY A 213 -23.31 1.38 -23.45
CA GLY A 213 -24.25 0.71 -22.53
C GLY A 213 -23.63 -0.44 -21.76
N LYS A 214 -22.79 -1.25 -22.41
CA LYS A 214 -22.06 -2.36 -21.77
C LYS A 214 -21.03 -1.83 -20.74
N LEU A 215 -20.30 -0.77 -21.09
CA LEU A 215 -19.29 -0.16 -20.23
C LEU A 215 -19.93 0.46 -18.97
N PHE A 216 -21.02 1.21 -19.10
CA PHE A 216 -21.70 1.79 -17.94
C PHE A 216 -22.33 0.72 -17.01
N ARG A 217 -22.96 -0.31 -17.60
CA ARG A 217 -23.53 -1.40 -16.81
C ARG A 217 -22.47 -2.15 -15.98
N PHE A 218 -21.26 -2.24 -16.49
CA PHE A 218 -20.13 -2.85 -15.77
C PHE A 218 -19.42 -1.84 -14.85
N GLY A 219 -19.18 -0.62 -15.33
CA GLY A 219 -18.33 0.38 -14.68
C GLY A 219 -19.00 1.04 -13.47
N ILE A 220 -20.30 1.34 -13.51
CA ILE A 220 -20.99 2.02 -12.40
C ILE A 220 -20.97 1.20 -11.09
N PRO A 221 -21.34 -0.11 -11.08
CA PRO A 221 -21.23 -0.91 -9.86
C PRO A 221 -19.80 -1.01 -9.34
N LEU A 222 -18.82 -1.08 -10.25
CA LEU A 222 -17.41 -1.14 -9.88
C LEU A 222 -16.93 0.19 -9.28
N ALA A 223 -17.29 1.33 -9.87
CA ALA A 223 -16.99 2.65 -9.34
C ALA A 223 -17.60 2.85 -7.93
N LEU A 224 -18.85 2.46 -7.72
CA LEU A 224 -19.49 2.51 -6.40
C LEU A 224 -18.75 1.65 -5.37
N SER A 225 -18.29 0.46 -5.75
CA SER A 225 -17.48 -0.39 -4.88
C SER A 225 -16.12 0.24 -4.56
N SER A 226 -15.49 0.89 -5.55
CA SER A 226 -14.21 1.59 -5.37
C SER A 226 -14.33 2.79 -4.43
N ILE A 227 -15.46 3.50 -4.45
CA ILE A 227 -15.77 4.59 -3.52
C ILE A 227 -15.77 4.10 -2.07
N VAL A 228 -16.52 3.02 -1.81
CA VAL A 228 -16.59 2.44 -0.46
C VAL A 228 -15.22 1.99 0.02
N LEU A 229 -14.45 1.37 -0.87
CA LEU A 229 -13.09 0.93 -0.57
C LEU A 229 -12.15 2.12 -0.27
N CYS A 230 -12.24 3.18 -1.06
CA CYS A 230 -11.47 4.40 -0.86
C CYS A 230 -11.87 5.10 0.44
N ALA A 231 -13.18 5.29 0.68
CA ALA A 231 -13.67 5.87 1.93
C ALA A 231 -13.16 5.09 3.15
N SER A 232 -13.18 3.75 3.08
CA SER A 232 -12.63 2.90 4.15
C SER A 232 -11.11 3.04 4.32
N GLY A 233 -10.37 3.25 3.22
CA GLY A 233 -8.91 3.33 3.22
C GLY A 233 -8.34 4.68 3.65
N TYR A 234 -9.11 5.76 3.55
CA TYR A 234 -8.67 7.12 3.86
C TYR A 234 -9.56 7.84 4.89
N ALA A 235 -10.53 7.14 5.51
CA ALA A 235 -11.43 7.71 6.52
C ALA A 235 -10.67 8.35 7.69
N ASP A 236 -9.61 7.70 8.16
CA ASP A 236 -8.74 8.17 9.20
C ASP A 236 -8.08 9.52 8.85
N GLN A 237 -7.50 9.61 7.66
CA GLN A 237 -6.87 10.84 7.17
C GLN A 237 -7.90 11.95 6.95
N MET A 238 -9.09 11.60 6.44
CA MET A 238 -10.18 12.57 6.28
C MET A 238 -10.68 13.10 7.62
N ILE A 239 -10.81 12.26 8.65
CA ILE A 239 -11.21 12.67 10.00
C ILE A 239 -10.14 13.58 10.61
N VAL A 240 -8.87 13.16 10.57
CA VAL A 240 -7.77 13.97 11.12
C VAL A 240 -7.72 15.33 10.43
N GLY A 241 -7.74 15.36 9.09
CA GLY A 241 -7.72 16.62 8.34
C GLY A 241 -8.91 17.53 8.66
N SER A 242 -10.14 16.99 8.60
CA SER A 242 -11.35 17.80 8.79
C SER A 242 -11.55 18.32 10.21
N VAL A 243 -11.06 17.61 11.23
CA VAL A 243 -11.25 17.99 12.64
C VAL A 243 -10.06 18.73 13.21
N LEU A 244 -8.84 18.32 12.88
CA LEU A 244 -7.61 18.85 13.48
C LEU A 244 -6.78 19.73 12.54
N GLY A 245 -7.13 19.77 11.25
CA GLY A 245 -6.48 20.61 10.26
C GLY A 245 -5.24 20.00 9.60
N ALA A 246 -4.61 20.79 8.70
CA ALA A 246 -3.51 20.33 7.85
C ALA A 246 -2.27 19.90 8.65
N HIS A 247 -1.90 20.60 9.72
CA HIS A 247 -0.73 20.28 10.52
C HIS A 247 -0.83 18.84 11.10
N ALA A 248 -1.94 18.53 11.78
CA ALA A 248 -2.17 17.21 12.34
C ALA A 248 -2.27 16.13 11.26
N LEU A 249 -2.88 16.44 10.10
CA LEU A 249 -2.91 15.54 8.95
C LEU A 249 -1.50 15.25 8.43
N GLY A 250 -0.62 16.26 8.38
CA GLY A 250 0.77 16.07 7.99
C GLY A 250 1.50 15.08 8.90
N LEU A 251 1.37 15.27 10.22
CA LEU A 251 1.93 14.36 11.24
C LEU A 251 1.39 12.93 11.08
N TYR A 252 0.08 12.79 10.89
CA TYR A 252 -0.59 11.51 10.73
C TYR A 252 -0.14 10.77 9.47
N VAL A 253 -0.12 11.46 8.32
CA VAL A 253 0.26 10.86 7.02
C VAL A 253 1.72 10.44 7.00
N LEU A 254 2.62 11.20 7.63
CA LEU A 254 4.02 10.80 7.78
C LEU A 254 4.14 9.50 8.59
N ALA A 255 3.50 9.43 9.76
CA ALA A 255 3.48 8.24 10.59
C ALA A 255 2.85 7.04 9.87
N PHE A 256 1.74 7.26 9.12
CA PHE A 256 1.09 6.24 8.31
C PHE A 256 2.01 5.69 7.22
N ASN A 257 2.72 6.56 6.51
CA ASN A 257 3.69 6.16 5.50
C ASN A 257 4.80 5.30 6.12
N LEU A 258 5.36 5.71 7.25
CA LEU A 258 6.42 4.98 7.93
C LEU A 258 5.93 3.62 8.45
N ALA A 259 4.75 3.56 9.08
CA ALA A 259 4.12 2.33 9.55
C ALA A 259 3.74 1.37 8.39
N SER A 260 3.54 1.88 7.18
CA SER A 260 3.20 1.08 6.01
C SER A 260 4.40 0.33 5.39
N TRP A 261 5.63 0.67 5.76
CA TRP A 261 6.82 0.02 5.20
C TRP A 261 6.95 -1.46 5.54
N PRO A 262 6.81 -1.89 6.81
CA PRO A 262 6.84 -3.31 7.13
C PRO A 262 5.78 -4.09 6.35
N VAL A 263 4.56 -3.54 6.23
CA VAL A 263 3.48 -4.16 5.44
C VAL A 263 3.91 -4.32 3.98
N SER A 264 4.46 -3.27 3.38
CA SER A 264 4.90 -3.30 1.97
C SER A 264 6.03 -4.29 1.72
N ILE A 265 6.98 -4.40 2.64
CA ILE A 265 8.15 -5.29 2.50
C ILE A 265 7.75 -6.76 2.66
N PHE A 266 6.85 -7.09 3.59
CA PHE A 266 6.52 -8.47 3.92
C PHE A 266 5.26 -8.97 3.21
N SER A 267 4.20 -8.17 3.11
CA SER A 267 2.94 -8.60 2.51
C SER A 267 2.97 -8.64 0.97
N HIS A 268 3.59 -7.67 0.30
CA HIS A 268 3.55 -7.63 -1.17
C HIS A 268 4.20 -8.87 -1.84
N PRO A 269 5.40 -9.33 -1.44
CA PRO A 269 5.97 -10.54 -2.02
C PRO A 269 5.14 -11.78 -1.72
N LEU A 270 4.53 -11.85 -0.55
CA LEU A 270 3.68 -12.95 -0.16
C LEU A 270 2.40 -13.01 -0.99
N ARG A 271 1.72 -11.89 -1.15
CA ARG A 271 0.48 -11.80 -1.96
C ARG A 271 0.69 -12.12 -3.43
N ALA A 272 1.93 -12.02 -3.93
CA ALA A 272 2.26 -12.49 -5.26
C ALA A 272 2.25 -14.03 -5.38
N VAL A 273 2.45 -14.76 -4.28
CA VAL A 273 2.65 -16.22 -4.27
C VAL A 273 1.53 -16.97 -3.51
N ALA A 274 1.03 -16.40 -2.42
CA ALA A 274 0.08 -17.06 -1.53
C ALA A 274 -1.23 -17.53 -2.21
N PRO A 275 -1.87 -16.72 -3.08
CA PRO A 275 -3.09 -17.15 -3.75
C PRO A 275 -2.87 -18.38 -4.64
N ALA A 276 -1.76 -18.44 -5.38
CA ALA A 276 -1.40 -19.58 -6.21
C ALA A 276 -1.11 -20.83 -5.36
N ALA A 277 -0.40 -20.67 -4.24
CA ALA A 277 -0.09 -21.75 -3.32
C ALA A 277 -1.36 -22.29 -2.64
N PHE A 278 -2.29 -21.44 -2.23
CA PHE A 278 -3.57 -21.85 -1.64
C PHE A 278 -4.49 -22.49 -2.68
N SER A 279 -4.55 -21.94 -3.89
CA SER A 279 -5.35 -22.52 -4.99
C SER A 279 -4.90 -23.93 -5.35
N ALA A 280 -3.60 -24.21 -5.32
CA ALA A 280 -3.05 -25.56 -5.57
C ALA A 280 -3.39 -26.59 -4.48
N LEU A 281 -3.89 -26.15 -3.32
CA LEU A 281 -4.27 -27.00 -2.17
C LEU A 281 -5.78 -27.00 -1.91
N LYS A 282 -6.58 -26.41 -2.81
CA LYS A 282 -8.02 -26.22 -2.63
C LYS A 282 -8.77 -27.52 -2.38
N ASP A 283 -8.30 -28.63 -2.98
CA ASP A 283 -8.91 -29.95 -2.89
C ASP A 283 -8.48 -30.74 -1.63
N ASP A 284 -7.55 -30.20 -0.82
CA ASP A 284 -7.09 -30.77 0.45
C ASP A 284 -7.18 -29.74 1.60
N PRO A 285 -8.39 -29.51 2.15
CA PRO A 285 -8.61 -28.50 3.18
C PRO A 285 -7.73 -28.67 4.44
N PRO A 286 -7.46 -29.89 4.96
CA PRO A 286 -6.58 -30.06 6.11
C PRO A 286 -5.14 -29.63 5.83
N ARG A 287 -4.62 -29.90 4.62
CA ARG A 287 -3.29 -29.50 4.20
C ARG A 287 -3.22 -28.00 3.96
N MET A 288 -4.25 -27.41 3.37
CA MET A 288 -4.39 -25.99 3.15
C MET A 288 -4.41 -25.22 4.48
N SER A 289 -5.17 -25.69 5.49
CA SER A 289 -5.22 -25.11 6.84
C SER A 289 -3.85 -25.15 7.53
N ARG A 290 -3.14 -26.29 7.47
CA ARG A 290 -1.78 -26.41 8.03
C ARG A 290 -0.79 -25.45 7.33
N ASN A 291 -0.90 -25.32 6.01
CA ASN A 291 -0.04 -24.41 5.24
C ASN A 291 -0.32 -22.95 5.60
N PHE A 292 -1.59 -22.58 5.77
CA PHE A 292 -1.97 -21.24 6.26
C PHE A 292 -1.33 -20.93 7.61
N SER A 293 -1.44 -21.83 8.60
CA SER A 293 -0.85 -21.63 9.94
C SER A 293 0.68 -21.51 9.88
N ARG A 294 1.36 -22.28 9.02
CA ARG A 294 2.81 -22.19 8.82
C ARG A 294 3.23 -20.85 8.20
N VAL A 295 2.53 -20.41 7.15
CA VAL A 295 2.81 -19.12 6.50
C VAL A 295 2.57 -17.98 7.48
N LEU A 296 1.47 -18.04 8.26
CA LEU A 296 1.16 -17.07 9.30
C LEU A 296 2.27 -17.00 10.37
N ALA A 297 2.77 -18.15 10.82
CA ALA A 297 3.86 -18.23 11.78
C ALA A 297 5.16 -17.60 11.24
N LEU A 298 5.55 -17.94 10.01
CA LEU A 298 6.76 -17.39 9.38
C LEU A 298 6.69 -15.89 9.17
N LEU A 299 5.54 -15.39 8.74
CA LEU A 299 5.31 -13.94 8.64
C LEU A 299 5.41 -13.27 10.01
N SER A 300 4.79 -13.88 11.02
CA SER A 300 4.82 -13.35 12.38
C SER A 300 6.23 -13.30 12.96
N CYS A 301 7.10 -14.28 12.63
CA CYS A 301 8.49 -14.29 13.07
C CYS A 301 9.29 -13.08 12.61
N VAL A 302 8.94 -12.52 11.47
CA VAL A 302 9.69 -11.40 10.87
C VAL A 302 8.94 -10.09 11.06
N ALA A 303 7.67 -10.05 10.72
CA ALA A 303 6.90 -8.82 10.68
C ALA A 303 6.56 -8.27 12.07
N VAL A 304 6.16 -9.15 13.01
CA VAL A 304 5.72 -8.67 14.34
C VAL A 304 6.87 -8.03 15.13
N PRO A 305 8.08 -8.64 15.24
CA PRO A 305 9.20 -7.98 15.90
C PRO A 305 9.57 -6.63 15.27
N VAL A 306 9.55 -6.50 13.93
CA VAL A 306 9.83 -5.24 13.24
C VAL A 306 8.79 -4.18 13.58
N CYS A 307 7.50 -4.53 13.49
CA CYS A 307 6.41 -3.60 13.79
C CYS A 307 6.42 -3.14 15.24
N LEU A 308 6.66 -4.07 16.19
CA LEU A 308 6.69 -3.73 17.61
C LEU A 308 7.98 -2.98 18.02
N ALA A 309 9.12 -3.26 17.38
CA ALA A 309 10.33 -2.46 17.55
C ALA A 309 10.11 -1.02 17.03
N LEU A 310 9.49 -0.87 15.86
CA LEU A 310 9.14 0.43 15.29
C LEU A 310 8.14 1.19 16.18
N SER A 311 7.16 0.49 16.74
CA SER A 311 6.20 1.05 17.69
C SER A 311 6.88 1.51 18.99
N GLY A 312 7.73 0.67 19.61
CA GLY A 312 8.42 1.02 20.86
C GLY A 312 9.52 2.08 20.70
N ALA A 313 10.17 2.12 19.52
CA ALA A 313 11.19 3.11 19.20
C ALA A 313 10.65 4.27 18.33
N ALA A 314 9.34 4.55 18.37
CA ALA A 314 8.73 5.55 17.50
C ALA A 314 9.38 6.94 17.66
N GLU A 315 9.60 7.36 18.90
CA GLU A 315 10.19 8.66 19.23
C GLU A 315 11.61 8.84 18.67
N PRO A 316 12.61 7.98 18.95
CA PRO A 316 13.94 8.12 18.38
C PRO A 316 13.98 7.90 16.86
N VAL A 317 13.10 7.08 16.30
CA VAL A 317 13.02 6.88 14.85
C VAL A 317 12.54 8.15 14.17
N VAL A 318 11.46 8.77 14.64
CA VAL A 318 10.94 10.02 14.08
C VAL A 318 11.96 11.15 14.24
N GLY A 319 12.52 11.34 15.43
CA GLY A 319 13.51 12.38 15.70
C GLY A 319 14.76 12.23 14.83
N PHE A 320 15.30 11.01 14.68
CA PHE A 320 16.45 10.75 13.83
C PHE A 320 16.14 10.95 12.34
N VAL A 321 15.03 10.37 11.84
CA VAL A 321 14.73 10.34 10.42
C VAL A 321 14.19 11.68 9.93
N TYR A 322 13.30 12.32 10.69
CA TYR A 322 12.57 13.52 10.23
C TYR A 322 12.91 14.78 11.02
N GLY A 323 13.47 14.68 12.23
CA GLY A 323 13.85 15.80 13.09
C GLY A 323 12.73 16.23 14.04
N ASP A 324 13.07 17.22 14.90
CA ASP A 324 12.25 17.63 16.05
C ASP A 324 10.86 18.18 15.66
N ALA A 325 10.76 18.84 14.51
CA ALA A 325 9.47 19.35 14.01
C ALA A 325 8.39 18.28 13.83
N TRP A 326 8.80 17.02 13.73
CA TRP A 326 7.93 15.87 13.50
C TRP A 326 7.69 15.02 14.74
N GLN A 327 8.20 15.43 15.91
CA GLN A 327 8.20 14.60 17.11
C GLN A 327 6.80 14.11 17.52
N ALA A 328 5.77 14.94 17.34
CA ALA A 328 4.39 14.57 17.61
C ALA A 328 3.87 13.40 16.74
N SER A 329 4.48 13.14 15.57
CA SER A 329 4.16 11.96 14.76
C SER A 329 4.54 10.65 15.45
N ALA A 330 5.39 10.67 16.48
CA ALA A 330 5.81 9.46 17.19
C ALA A 330 4.64 8.80 17.91
N ASP A 331 3.74 9.58 18.52
CA ASP A 331 2.55 9.06 19.21
C ASP A 331 1.60 8.37 18.23
N VAL A 332 1.47 8.91 17.02
CA VAL A 332 0.69 8.28 15.95
C VAL A 332 1.38 7.01 15.46
N LEU A 333 2.70 7.07 15.25
CA LEU A 333 3.50 5.94 14.77
C LEU A 333 3.46 4.74 15.71
N LEU A 334 3.47 4.98 17.03
CA LEU A 334 3.34 3.95 18.05
C LEU A 334 2.14 3.05 17.77
N TRP A 335 0.97 3.63 17.55
CA TRP A 335 -0.26 2.87 17.31
C TRP A 335 -0.34 2.29 15.91
N LEU A 336 0.04 3.07 14.88
CA LEU A 336 -0.02 2.60 13.50
C LEU A 336 0.99 1.49 13.20
N ALA A 337 2.18 1.50 13.82
CA ALA A 337 3.15 0.43 13.70
C ALA A 337 2.66 -0.86 14.38
N ALA A 338 2.03 -0.77 15.54
CA ALA A 338 1.37 -1.91 16.18
C ALA A 338 0.21 -2.46 15.32
N LEU A 339 -0.60 -1.56 14.73
CA LEU A 339 -1.66 -1.92 13.78
C LEU A 339 -1.11 -2.63 12.53
N ALA A 340 0.06 -2.22 12.05
CA ALA A 340 0.69 -2.82 10.87
C ALA A 340 0.94 -4.33 11.05
N ALA A 341 1.27 -4.79 12.25
CA ALA A 341 1.41 -6.21 12.55
C ALA A 341 0.10 -6.98 12.33
N LEU A 342 -1.04 -6.41 12.75
CA LEU A 342 -2.36 -7.00 12.53
C LEU A 342 -2.77 -6.96 11.06
N ARG A 343 -2.47 -5.86 10.36
CA ARG A 343 -2.78 -5.71 8.93
C ARG A 343 -2.14 -6.80 8.08
N ILE A 344 -0.90 -7.20 8.38
CA ILE A 344 -0.20 -8.29 7.69
C ILE A 344 -0.96 -9.62 7.85
N TRP A 345 -1.52 -9.90 9.03
CA TRP A 345 -2.37 -11.07 9.25
C TRP A 345 -3.69 -11.00 8.50
N PHE A 346 -4.31 -9.82 8.49
CA PHE A 346 -5.58 -9.62 7.77
C PHE A 346 -5.41 -9.78 6.26
N GLU A 347 -4.30 -9.34 5.68
CA GLU A 347 -4.01 -9.52 4.26
C GLU A 347 -3.85 -11.00 3.90
N LEU A 348 -3.16 -11.80 4.72
CA LEU A 348 -3.05 -13.24 4.50
C LEU A 348 -4.42 -13.94 4.64
N ALA A 349 -5.20 -13.57 5.65
CA ALA A 349 -6.55 -14.11 5.87
C ALA A 349 -7.50 -13.74 4.73
N TYR A 350 -7.41 -12.51 4.23
CA TYR A 350 -8.13 -12.03 3.06
C TYR A 350 -7.84 -12.91 1.83
N ASP A 351 -6.55 -13.09 1.51
CA ASP A 351 -6.14 -13.88 0.35
C ASP A 351 -6.62 -15.34 0.45
N TYR A 352 -6.55 -15.93 1.65
CA TYR A 352 -7.09 -17.27 1.90
C TYR A 352 -8.60 -17.34 1.64
N LEU A 353 -9.39 -16.43 2.23
CA LEU A 353 -10.85 -16.42 2.09
C LEU A 353 -11.30 -16.16 0.65
N VAL A 354 -10.59 -15.34 -0.09
CA VAL A 354 -10.86 -15.06 -1.52
C VAL A 354 -10.61 -16.32 -2.36
N VAL A 355 -9.51 -17.02 -2.14
CA VAL A 355 -9.18 -18.26 -2.88
C VAL A 355 -10.22 -19.36 -2.70
N ILE A 356 -10.79 -19.49 -1.50
CA ILE A 356 -11.86 -20.47 -1.25
C ILE A 356 -13.26 -19.99 -1.67
N GLY A 357 -13.36 -18.79 -2.29
CA GLY A 357 -14.62 -18.25 -2.79
C GLY A 357 -15.52 -17.60 -1.74
N LYS A 358 -15.01 -17.31 -0.52
CA LYS A 358 -15.75 -16.66 0.57
C LYS A 358 -15.61 -15.13 0.55
N SER A 359 -15.64 -14.52 -0.62
CA SER A 359 -15.57 -13.06 -0.79
C SER A 359 -16.70 -12.30 -0.07
N GLY A 360 -17.89 -12.91 0.08
CA GLY A 360 -18.98 -12.38 0.88
C GLY A 360 -18.62 -12.19 2.36
N SER A 361 -17.90 -13.15 2.96
CA SER A 361 -17.41 -13.00 4.34
C SER A 361 -16.41 -11.86 4.47
N VAL A 362 -15.54 -11.69 3.49
CA VAL A 362 -14.58 -10.56 3.46
C VAL A 362 -15.31 -9.23 3.40
N LEU A 363 -16.35 -9.12 2.54
CA LEU A 363 -17.15 -7.91 2.45
C LEU A 363 -17.83 -7.56 3.79
N VAL A 364 -18.40 -8.55 4.46
CA VAL A 364 -19.02 -8.36 5.79
C VAL A 364 -17.99 -7.89 6.81
N ILE A 365 -16.81 -8.51 6.86
CA ILE A 365 -15.73 -8.09 7.78
C ILE A 365 -15.33 -6.64 7.51
N GLN A 366 -15.12 -6.26 6.25
CA GLN A 366 -14.74 -4.90 5.90
C GLN A 366 -15.86 -3.89 6.22
N ALA A 367 -17.12 -4.22 5.92
CA ALA A 367 -18.24 -3.37 6.25
C ALA A 367 -18.41 -3.18 7.77
N CYS A 368 -18.32 -4.25 8.55
CA CYS A 368 -18.35 -4.18 10.02
C CYS A 368 -17.15 -3.38 10.56
N SER A 369 -15.94 -3.61 10.02
CA SER A 369 -14.75 -2.85 10.39
C SER A 369 -14.97 -1.35 10.18
N PHE A 370 -15.43 -0.95 9.00
CA PHE A 370 -15.69 0.45 8.67
C PHE A 370 -16.79 1.06 9.56
N ALA A 371 -17.92 0.35 9.73
CA ALA A 371 -19.05 0.80 10.53
C ALA A 371 -18.71 1.03 12.01
N VAL A 372 -17.78 0.23 12.56
CA VAL A 372 -17.32 0.38 13.94
C VAL A 372 -16.15 1.37 14.05
N SER A 373 -15.19 1.33 13.11
CA SER A 373 -14.02 2.22 13.16
C SER A 373 -14.40 3.69 13.04
N LEU A 374 -15.34 4.03 12.13
CA LEU A 374 -15.71 5.41 11.88
C LEU A 374 -16.22 6.15 13.14
N PRO A 375 -17.25 5.66 13.88
CA PRO A 375 -17.70 6.33 15.09
C PRO A 375 -16.66 6.31 16.21
N VAL A 376 -15.86 5.23 16.36
CA VAL A 376 -14.82 5.16 17.39
C VAL A 376 -13.73 6.18 17.12
N MET A 377 -13.30 6.36 15.87
CA MET A 377 -12.33 7.39 15.49
C MET A 377 -12.87 8.80 15.72
N LEU A 378 -14.15 9.06 15.36
CA LEU A 378 -14.80 10.36 15.60
C LEU A 378 -14.93 10.69 17.09
N LEU A 379 -15.14 9.69 17.94
CA LEU A 379 -15.15 9.87 19.40
C LEU A 379 -13.74 10.09 19.97
N ALA A 380 -12.72 9.47 19.38
CA ALA A 380 -11.36 9.54 19.88
C ALA A 380 -10.61 10.79 19.41
N VAL A 381 -10.96 11.38 18.26
CA VAL A 381 -10.23 12.53 17.69
C VAL A 381 -10.26 13.78 18.58
N HIS A 382 -11.38 14.07 19.25
CA HIS A 382 -11.49 15.26 20.09
C HIS A 382 -10.67 15.20 21.38
N PRO A 383 -10.72 14.09 22.20
CA PRO A 383 -9.97 14.02 23.45
C PRO A 383 -8.49 13.65 23.28
N PHE A 384 -8.13 12.95 22.19
CA PHE A 384 -6.80 12.35 22.06
C PHE A 384 -6.07 12.74 20.75
N GLY A 385 -6.64 13.66 19.97
CA GLY A 385 -6.02 14.15 18.73
C GLY A 385 -5.81 13.06 17.67
N GLU A 386 -4.79 13.25 16.84
CA GLU A 386 -4.40 12.32 15.77
C GLU A 386 -3.92 10.97 16.29
N ALA A 387 -3.25 10.94 17.45
CA ALA A 387 -2.85 9.69 18.11
C ALA A 387 -4.08 8.89 18.55
N GLY A 388 -5.15 9.56 18.98
CA GLY A 388 -6.42 8.93 19.33
C GLY A 388 -7.08 8.23 18.16
N VAL A 389 -7.02 8.80 16.95
CA VAL A 389 -7.53 8.16 15.73
C VAL A 389 -6.74 6.88 15.42
N ALA A 390 -5.42 6.92 15.53
CA ALA A 390 -4.55 5.75 15.33
C ALA A 390 -4.80 4.65 16.38
N ALA A 391 -4.94 5.04 17.66
CA ALA A 391 -5.27 4.13 18.74
C ALA A 391 -6.65 3.49 18.56
N ALA A 392 -7.65 4.26 18.13
CA ALA A 392 -8.99 3.77 17.82
C ALA A 392 -8.96 2.71 16.70
N GLN A 393 -8.21 2.95 15.63
CA GLN A 393 -8.02 1.95 14.56
C GLN A 393 -7.37 0.67 15.07
N PHE A 394 -6.33 0.77 15.89
CA PHE A 394 -5.69 -0.39 16.49
C PHE A 394 -6.65 -1.16 17.39
N ALA A 395 -7.36 -0.47 18.29
CA ALA A 395 -8.32 -1.07 19.21
C ALA A 395 -9.46 -1.80 18.48
N VAL A 396 -10.06 -1.17 17.46
CA VAL A 396 -11.11 -1.81 16.65
C VAL A 396 -10.55 -2.98 15.85
N SER A 397 -9.35 -2.86 15.30
CA SER A 397 -8.69 -3.96 14.59
C SER A 397 -8.45 -5.16 15.48
N LEU A 398 -8.03 -4.94 16.72
CA LEU A 398 -7.78 -5.99 17.69
C LEU A 398 -9.10 -6.59 18.24
N ALA A 399 -10.07 -5.75 18.62
CA ALA A 399 -11.28 -6.19 19.32
C ALA A 399 -12.39 -6.67 18.38
N VAL A 400 -12.45 -6.18 17.14
CA VAL A 400 -13.54 -6.47 16.21
C VAL A 400 -13.03 -7.23 14.98
N VAL A 401 -12.02 -6.67 14.27
CA VAL A 401 -11.59 -7.22 12.97
C VAL A 401 -10.89 -8.57 13.14
N LEU A 402 -9.99 -8.69 14.12
CA LEU A 402 -9.28 -9.94 14.40
C LEU A 402 -10.23 -11.09 14.76
N PRO A 403 -11.20 -10.95 15.68
CA PRO A 403 -12.19 -11.99 15.96
C PRO A 403 -13.06 -12.34 14.73
N LEU A 404 -13.47 -11.36 13.92
CA LEU A 404 -14.27 -11.61 12.73
C LEU A 404 -13.50 -12.45 11.70
N TYR A 405 -12.22 -12.14 11.46
CA TYR A 405 -11.36 -12.98 10.61
C TYR A 405 -11.18 -14.37 11.22
N ALA A 406 -10.93 -14.49 12.53
CA ALA A 406 -10.78 -15.78 13.20
C ALA A 406 -12.03 -16.65 13.06
N ILE A 407 -13.23 -16.08 13.29
CA ILE A 407 -14.52 -16.79 13.11
C ILE A 407 -14.69 -17.22 11.64
N SER A 408 -14.39 -16.33 10.68
CA SER A 408 -14.53 -16.65 9.25
C SER A 408 -13.57 -17.75 8.80
N LEU A 409 -12.33 -17.73 9.27
CA LEU A 409 -11.34 -18.76 9.02
C LEU A 409 -11.74 -20.09 9.67
N HIS A 410 -12.24 -20.07 10.91
CA HIS A 410 -12.74 -21.27 11.59
C HIS A 410 -13.89 -21.92 10.83
N ARG A 411 -14.88 -21.14 10.41
CA ARG A 411 -16.00 -21.59 9.56
C ARG A 411 -15.55 -22.08 8.17
N SER A 412 -14.32 -21.79 7.80
CA SER A 412 -13.69 -22.20 6.54
C SER A 412 -12.77 -23.42 6.69
N GLY A 413 -12.78 -24.08 7.86
CA GLY A 413 -12.01 -25.28 8.13
C GLY A 413 -10.58 -25.02 8.64
N VAL A 414 -10.19 -23.77 8.90
CA VAL A 414 -8.91 -23.47 9.55
C VAL A 414 -9.01 -23.72 11.04
N ARG A 415 -8.10 -24.52 11.58
CA ARG A 415 -8.01 -24.77 13.03
C ARG A 415 -7.34 -23.58 13.71
N ILE A 416 -8.14 -22.69 14.29
CA ILE A 416 -7.64 -21.48 14.94
C ILE A 416 -6.69 -21.80 16.09
N SER A 417 -6.91 -22.90 16.83
CA SER A 417 -6.00 -23.36 17.88
C SER A 417 -4.59 -23.62 17.36
N ASP A 418 -4.45 -24.22 16.18
CA ASP A 418 -3.16 -24.54 15.57
C ASP A 418 -2.47 -23.26 15.06
N SER A 419 -3.25 -22.33 14.47
CA SER A 419 -2.76 -21.01 14.06
C SER A 419 -2.32 -20.18 15.27
N ALA A 420 -3.12 -20.16 16.35
CA ALA A 420 -2.78 -19.45 17.58
C ALA A 420 -1.50 -20.01 18.25
N LYS A 421 -1.35 -21.34 18.33
CA LYS A 421 -0.13 -21.97 18.82
C LYS A 421 1.08 -21.66 17.97
N ALA A 422 0.92 -21.65 16.63
CA ALA A 422 2.00 -21.34 15.70
C ALA A 422 2.50 -19.89 15.82
N VAL A 423 1.60 -18.96 16.16
CA VAL A 423 1.91 -17.52 16.30
C VAL A 423 2.29 -17.17 17.75
N ALA A 424 1.94 -17.97 18.75
CA ALA A 424 2.14 -17.67 20.16
C ALA A 424 3.61 -17.35 20.52
N ILE A 425 4.56 -18.13 19.98
CA ILE A 425 5.99 -17.92 20.25
C ILE A 425 6.49 -16.63 19.55
N PRO A 426 6.27 -16.43 18.25
CA PRO A 426 6.63 -15.17 17.59
C PRO A 426 6.05 -13.93 18.26
N VAL A 427 4.77 -13.96 18.63
CA VAL A 427 4.11 -12.83 19.28
C VAL A 427 4.60 -12.64 20.72
N GLY A 428 4.70 -13.73 21.48
CA GLY A 428 5.18 -13.66 22.87
C GLY A 428 6.60 -13.09 22.98
N THR A 429 7.50 -13.49 22.07
CA THR A 429 8.86 -12.91 22.03
C THR A 429 8.85 -11.46 21.52
N ALA A 430 8.02 -11.15 20.54
CA ALA A 430 7.92 -9.79 19.99
C ALA A 430 7.27 -8.80 20.96
N ILE A 431 6.34 -9.23 21.80
CA ILE A 431 5.78 -8.40 22.89
C ILE A 431 6.89 -7.91 23.82
N LEU A 432 7.94 -8.69 24.05
CA LEU A 432 9.09 -8.27 24.87
C LEU A 432 10.00 -7.27 24.12
N VAL A 433 9.97 -7.25 22.78
CA VAL A 433 10.72 -6.28 21.98
C VAL A 433 10.19 -4.87 22.19
N TRP A 434 8.87 -4.69 22.34
CA TRP A 434 8.26 -3.38 22.49
C TRP A 434 8.78 -2.62 23.72
N PRO A 435 8.69 -3.15 24.97
CA PRO A 435 9.20 -2.45 26.15
C PRO A 435 10.72 -2.28 26.13
N ALA A 436 11.46 -3.21 25.54
CA ALA A 436 12.90 -3.06 25.38
C ALA A 436 13.26 -1.92 24.40
N ALA A 437 12.55 -1.82 23.26
CA ALA A 437 12.72 -0.72 22.32
C ALA A 437 12.32 0.63 22.93
N TRP A 438 11.24 0.66 23.71
CA TRP A 438 10.82 1.83 24.48
C TRP A 438 11.85 2.22 25.53
N ALA A 439 12.42 1.25 26.26
CA ALA A 439 13.49 1.52 27.22
C ALA A 439 14.73 2.11 26.53
N PHE A 440 15.13 1.59 25.36
CA PHE A 440 16.22 2.20 24.60
C PHE A 440 15.91 3.65 24.23
N ALA A 441 14.67 3.99 23.88
CA ALA A 441 14.24 5.35 23.61
C ALA A 441 14.40 6.28 24.83
N GLN A 442 14.18 5.77 26.05
CA GLN A 442 14.27 6.56 27.27
C GLN A 442 15.71 6.69 27.82
N PHE A 443 16.53 5.63 27.70
CA PHE A 443 17.85 5.59 28.33
C PHE A 443 18.99 5.98 27.39
N ILE A 444 18.79 5.97 26.06
CA ILE A 444 19.82 6.34 25.08
C ILE A 444 19.51 7.73 24.53
N ALA A 445 20.28 8.71 24.96
CA ALA A 445 20.10 10.12 24.61
C ALA A 445 20.28 10.42 23.08
N ILE A 446 21.01 9.58 22.36
CA ILE A 446 21.26 9.76 20.92
C ILE A 446 20.19 9.00 20.13
N PRO A 447 19.27 9.71 19.40
CA PRO A 447 18.15 9.07 18.68
C PRO A 447 18.59 7.99 17.68
N PHE A 448 19.68 8.21 16.96
CA PHE A 448 20.26 7.21 16.06
C PHE A 448 20.64 5.92 16.75
N LEU A 449 21.31 6.01 17.91
CA LEU A 449 21.74 4.81 18.65
C LEU A 449 20.56 4.07 19.25
N ALA A 450 19.55 4.79 19.75
CA ALA A 450 18.33 4.18 20.27
C ALA A 450 17.56 3.43 19.18
N ALA A 451 17.36 4.07 18.03
CA ALA A 451 16.71 3.44 16.86
C ALA A 451 17.52 2.24 16.34
N ALA A 452 18.84 2.35 16.26
CA ALA A 452 19.72 1.25 15.85
C ALA A 452 19.68 0.07 16.83
N ALA A 453 19.69 0.34 18.15
CA ALA A 453 19.59 -0.69 19.17
C ALA A 453 18.24 -1.44 19.07
N ALA A 454 17.13 -0.74 18.88
CA ALA A 454 15.82 -1.35 18.66
C ALA A 454 15.79 -2.21 17.39
N GLY A 455 16.39 -1.73 16.30
CA GLY A 455 16.53 -2.48 15.04
C GLY A 455 17.38 -3.74 15.20
N LEU A 456 18.52 -3.66 15.90
CA LEU A 456 19.38 -4.81 16.18
C LEU A 456 18.69 -5.84 17.08
N LEU A 457 17.95 -5.39 18.09
CA LEU A 457 17.12 -6.27 18.93
C LEU A 457 16.09 -7.03 18.09
N ALA A 458 15.35 -6.33 17.22
CA ALA A 458 14.40 -6.96 16.33
C ALA A 458 15.09 -7.98 15.42
N ALA A 459 16.23 -7.64 14.82
CA ALA A 459 17.02 -8.53 13.98
C ALA A 459 17.50 -9.78 14.74
N ALA A 460 17.97 -9.63 15.98
CA ALA A 460 18.38 -10.75 16.85
C ALA A 460 17.20 -11.69 17.16
N VAL A 461 16.03 -11.12 17.52
CA VAL A 461 14.82 -11.90 17.77
C VAL A 461 14.36 -12.62 16.51
N ILE A 462 14.36 -11.97 15.35
CA ILE A 462 14.05 -12.59 14.06
C ILE A 462 15.02 -13.76 13.78
N GLY A 463 16.33 -13.54 13.96
CA GLY A 463 17.36 -14.58 13.77
C GLY A 463 17.10 -15.80 14.65
N ALA A 464 16.80 -15.59 15.94
CA ALA A 464 16.48 -16.65 16.89
C ALA A 464 15.19 -17.41 16.51
N LEU A 465 14.14 -16.70 16.11
CA LEU A 465 12.86 -17.30 15.69
C LEU A 465 12.99 -18.10 14.40
N VAL A 466 13.67 -17.55 13.39
CA VAL A 466 13.92 -18.24 12.13
C VAL A 466 14.80 -19.48 12.32
N TYR A 467 15.82 -19.39 13.18
CA TYR A 467 16.65 -20.54 13.55
C TYR A 467 15.82 -21.65 14.21
N ARG A 468 14.92 -21.28 15.12
CA ARG A 468 14.03 -22.24 15.80
C ARG A 468 13.03 -22.90 14.83
N LEU A 469 12.54 -22.17 13.82
CA LEU A 469 11.59 -22.66 12.82
C LEU A 469 12.25 -23.15 11.53
N ARG A 470 13.59 -23.33 11.54
CA ARG A 470 14.35 -23.76 10.35
C ARG A 470 13.85 -25.04 9.69
N ASP A 471 13.29 -25.95 10.47
CA ASP A 471 12.80 -27.24 9.96
C ASP A 471 11.43 -27.07 9.24
N ASP A 472 10.60 -26.15 9.70
CA ASP A 472 9.37 -25.76 8.99
C ASP A 472 9.68 -25.01 7.69
N VAL A 473 10.72 -24.17 7.66
CA VAL A 473 11.22 -23.49 6.45
C VAL A 473 11.74 -24.51 5.43
N LYS A 474 12.48 -25.53 5.88
CA LYS A 474 12.95 -26.62 5.01
C LYS A 474 11.80 -27.44 4.44
N ALA A 475 10.78 -27.74 5.24
CA ALA A 475 9.60 -28.47 4.80
C ALA A 475 8.81 -27.74 3.71
N LEU A 476 8.73 -26.40 3.75
CA LEU A 476 8.12 -25.59 2.70
C LEU A 476 8.94 -25.60 1.39
N ARG A 477 10.28 -25.57 1.47
CA ARG A 477 11.17 -25.67 0.29
C ARG A 477 11.05 -27.03 -0.40
N LEU A 478 10.90 -28.11 0.34
CA LEU A 478 10.76 -29.47 -0.21
C LEU A 478 9.40 -29.70 -0.89
N SER A 479 8.31 -29.11 -0.36
CA SER A 479 6.99 -29.18 -0.98
C SER A 479 6.88 -28.42 -2.30
N GLY A 480 7.69 -27.37 -2.49
CA GLY A 480 7.82 -26.63 -3.76
C GLY A 480 8.63 -27.36 -4.83
N ARG A 481 9.65 -28.13 -4.43
CA ARG A 481 10.47 -28.92 -5.37
C ARG A 481 9.78 -30.16 -5.90
N ALA A 482 8.90 -30.78 -5.15
CA ALA A 482 8.17 -32.00 -5.56
C ALA A 482 7.16 -31.79 -6.69
N LYS A 483 6.82 -30.55 -7.06
CA LYS A 483 5.89 -30.21 -8.17
C LYS A 483 6.61 -29.62 -9.41
N GLY A 484 7.92 -29.48 -9.37
CA GLY A 484 8.72 -29.02 -10.53
C GLY A 484 9.32 -30.17 -11.36
N VAL A 485 8.95 -31.42 -11.11
CA VAL A 485 9.48 -32.65 -11.79
C VAL A 485 8.31 -33.52 -12.26
N THR A 486 7.24 -32.94 -12.78
CA THR A 486 6.28 -33.67 -13.64
C THR A 486 5.84 -32.76 -14.76
#